data_83c2e88966417c33f2f3ec55cb5fcfe8
#
_entry.id   83c2e88966417c33f2f3ec55cb5fcfe8
#
_cell.length_a   1.000
_cell.length_b   1.000
_cell.length_c   1.000
_cell.angle_alpha   90.00
_cell.angle_beta   90.00
_cell.angle_gamma   90.00
#
_symmetry.space_group_name_H-M   'P 1'
#
loop_
_entity.id
_entity.type
_entity.pdbx_description
1 polymer ?
#
loop_
_entity_poly.entity_id
_entity_poly.type
_entity_poly.pdbx_seq_one_letter_code
_entity_poly.pdbx_strand_id
1 'polypeptide(L)'
;MKNIHTQRIGLSIVVLLAACAQAPTQRVLGDELVVVLPGAGGKIGGVVVRRNDTERVLDTPFAASSIAAGGKPAPVILTPEAVHNIFSATVAALPGRPASFMFYFLEGKDELTAASNAELANVLAEIKRRPEPDLLVTGHADNVGSDAFNDKLSLARAERMRELLTGRGIAAERIQVAGRGRRELLVSTGRGVAEERNRRVEISVR
;
A
#
# COMPACT_ATOMS: atom_id res chain seq x y z
N MET A 1 -82.24 26.71 37.40
CA MET A 1 -80.82 26.47 37.87
C MET A 1 -80.11 25.79 36.67
N LYS A 2 -79.20 26.49 36.01
CA LYS A 2 -78.54 26.04 34.78
C LYS A 2 -77.21 25.42 35.16
N ASN A 3 -76.97 24.13 34.85
CA ASN A 3 -75.71 23.47 35.00
C ASN A 3 -74.82 23.82 33.80
N ILE A 4 -73.68 24.46 34.06
CA ILE A 4 -72.65 24.75 33.08
C ILE A 4 -71.65 23.59 33.08
N HIS A 5 -71.66 22.80 32.02
CA HIS A 5 -70.62 21.78 31.78
C HIS A 5 -69.40 22.45 31.20
N THR A 6 -68.30 22.48 31.94
CA THR A 6 -67.02 22.95 31.49
C THR A 6 -66.29 21.80 30.74
N GLN A 7 -66.27 21.87 29.44
CA GLN A 7 -65.53 20.93 28.60
C GLN A 7 -64.06 21.32 28.58
N ARG A 8 -63.19 20.51 29.15
CA ARG A 8 -61.72 20.67 29.05
C ARG A 8 -61.26 20.15 27.71
N ILE A 9 -60.79 21.04 26.84
CA ILE A 9 -60.12 20.70 25.59
C ILE A 9 -58.68 20.36 25.93
N GLY A 10 -58.33 19.06 25.86
CA GLY A 10 -56.98 18.60 25.95
C GLY A 10 -56.22 18.90 24.66
N LEU A 11 -55.26 19.81 24.72
CA LEU A 11 -54.35 20.10 23.61
C LEU A 11 -53.30 19.02 23.56
N SER A 12 -53.46 18.02 22.70
CA SER A 12 -52.42 17.03 22.39
C SER A 12 -51.38 17.65 21.48
N ILE A 13 -50.20 17.97 22.02
CA ILE A 13 -49.05 18.40 21.21
C ILE A 13 -48.43 17.13 20.62
N VAL A 14 -48.67 16.91 19.33
CA VAL A 14 -47.95 15.89 18.54
C VAL A 14 -46.61 16.51 18.14
N VAL A 15 -45.54 16.10 18.84
CA VAL A 15 -44.18 16.44 18.42
C VAL A 15 -43.77 15.49 17.31
N LEU A 16 -43.87 15.97 16.06
CA LEU A 16 -43.29 15.34 14.88
C LEU A 16 -41.75 15.51 14.96
N LEU A 17 -41.06 14.49 15.46
CA LEU A 17 -39.62 14.36 15.26
C LEU A 17 -39.37 14.09 13.78
N ALA A 18 -39.13 15.13 13.00
CA ALA A 18 -38.57 15.01 11.67
C ALA A 18 -37.11 14.55 11.84
N ALA A 19 -36.89 13.23 11.80
CA ALA A 19 -35.57 12.68 11.60
C ALA A 19 -35.11 13.13 10.20
N CYS A 20 -34.29 14.18 10.14
CA CYS A 20 -33.51 14.50 8.95
C CYS A 20 -32.55 13.32 8.70
N ALA A 21 -33.03 12.29 8.01
CA ALA A 21 -32.16 11.39 7.29
C ALA A 21 -31.46 12.26 6.23
N GLN A 22 -30.25 12.73 6.54
CA GLN A 22 -29.39 13.29 5.54
C GLN A 22 -29.11 12.15 4.56
N ALA A 23 -29.79 12.23 3.41
CA ALA A 23 -29.40 11.39 2.27
C ALA A 23 -27.87 11.56 2.09
N PRO A 24 -27.14 10.46 1.85
CA PRO A 24 -25.72 10.60 1.55
C PRO A 24 -25.63 11.63 0.44
N THR A 25 -24.97 12.75 0.72
CA THR A 25 -24.64 13.74 -0.29
C THR A 25 -23.87 12.98 -1.36
N GLN A 26 -24.54 12.63 -2.46
CA GLN A 26 -23.83 12.27 -3.68
C GLN A 26 -22.90 13.46 -3.90
N ARG A 27 -21.60 13.24 -3.66
CA ARG A 27 -20.58 14.15 -4.18
C ARG A 27 -20.87 14.21 -5.68
N VAL A 28 -21.49 15.29 -6.13
CA VAL A 28 -21.43 15.65 -7.53
C VAL A 28 -19.92 15.79 -7.76
N LEU A 29 -19.32 14.74 -8.31
CA LEU A 29 -17.93 14.78 -8.73
C LEU A 29 -17.87 15.95 -9.72
N GLY A 30 -17.27 17.05 -9.27
CA GLY A 30 -16.87 18.12 -10.16
C GLY A 30 -15.93 17.56 -11.24
N ASP A 31 -15.33 18.40 -12.01
CA ASP A 31 -14.37 18.00 -13.02
C ASP A 31 -13.28 17.11 -12.40
N GLU A 32 -13.15 15.90 -12.92
CA GLU A 32 -12.11 14.96 -12.50
C GLU A 32 -10.81 15.32 -13.24
N LEU A 33 -9.70 15.31 -12.52
CA LEU A 33 -8.37 15.51 -13.09
C LEU A 33 -7.49 14.30 -12.81
N VAL A 34 -7.04 13.63 -13.86
CA VAL A 34 -6.13 12.49 -13.80
C VAL A 34 -4.75 12.95 -14.27
N VAL A 35 -3.71 12.70 -13.47
CA VAL A 35 -2.32 13.10 -13.79
C VAL A 35 -1.39 11.93 -13.50
N VAL A 36 -0.44 11.68 -14.41
CA VAL A 36 0.62 10.69 -14.22
C VAL A 36 1.82 11.36 -13.55
N LEU A 37 2.14 10.92 -12.34
CA LEU A 37 3.32 11.36 -11.62
C LEU A 37 4.51 10.43 -11.90
N PRO A 38 5.72 10.96 -12.05
CA PRO A 38 6.91 10.13 -12.13
C PRO A 38 7.10 9.33 -10.83
N GLY A 39 7.39 8.05 -10.98
CA GLY A 39 7.70 7.16 -9.87
C GLY A 39 9.12 7.35 -9.33
N ALA A 40 9.56 6.44 -8.44
CA ALA A 40 10.92 6.42 -7.93
C ALA A 40 11.93 6.20 -9.09
N GLY A 41 13.02 6.97 -9.09
CA GLY A 41 14.04 6.92 -10.14
C GLY A 41 13.57 7.40 -11.52
N GLY A 42 12.50 8.22 -11.57
CA GLY A 42 11.98 8.77 -12.82
C GLY A 42 11.22 7.78 -13.71
N LYS A 43 10.95 6.57 -13.22
CA LYS A 43 10.15 5.59 -13.95
C LYS A 43 8.73 6.10 -14.13
N ILE A 44 8.18 5.97 -15.33
CA ILE A 44 6.83 6.39 -15.68
C ILE A 44 5.99 5.16 -15.92
N GLY A 45 4.83 5.10 -15.28
CA GLY A 45 3.79 4.16 -15.59
C GLY A 45 2.84 4.73 -16.64
N GLY A 46 2.07 3.87 -17.30
CA GLY A 46 0.97 4.29 -18.17
C GLY A 46 -0.37 4.19 -17.46
N VAL A 47 -1.23 5.18 -17.64
CA VAL A 47 -2.61 5.17 -17.19
C VAL A 47 -3.52 5.32 -18.38
N VAL A 48 -4.52 4.45 -18.48
CA VAL A 48 -5.56 4.56 -19.52
C VAL A 48 -6.81 5.14 -18.87
N VAL A 49 -7.20 6.32 -19.31
CA VAL A 49 -8.43 6.98 -18.90
C VAL A 49 -9.51 6.64 -19.92
N ARG A 50 -10.51 5.87 -19.49
CA ARG A 50 -11.62 5.46 -20.36
C ARG A 50 -12.94 5.96 -19.80
N ARG A 51 -13.72 6.59 -20.66
CA ARG A 51 -15.11 6.96 -20.35
C ARG A 51 -15.96 6.88 -21.62
N ASN A 52 -17.07 6.16 -21.55
CA ASN A 52 -17.88 5.80 -22.71
C ASN A 52 -16.98 5.15 -23.78
N ASP A 53 -17.10 5.56 -25.04
CA ASP A 53 -16.29 5.05 -26.16
C ASP A 53 -14.97 5.83 -26.37
N THR A 54 -14.59 6.68 -25.43
CA THR A 54 -13.36 7.48 -25.53
C THR A 54 -12.31 6.94 -24.56
N GLU A 55 -11.15 6.68 -25.11
CA GLU A 55 -9.96 6.24 -24.38
C GLU A 55 -8.81 7.21 -24.58
N ARG A 56 -8.06 7.48 -23.54
CA ARG A 56 -6.86 8.31 -23.56
C ARG A 56 -5.75 7.64 -22.75
N VAL A 57 -4.59 7.48 -23.37
CA VAL A 57 -3.38 6.97 -22.73
C VAL A 57 -2.57 8.15 -22.20
N LEU A 58 -2.16 8.06 -20.94
CA LEU A 58 -1.25 9.01 -20.27
C LEU A 58 0.00 8.21 -19.90
N ASP A 59 1.09 8.39 -20.60
CA ASP A 59 2.33 7.58 -20.51
C ASP A 59 3.61 8.42 -20.42
N THR A 60 3.45 9.73 -20.28
CA THR A 60 4.56 10.66 -20.08
C THR A 60 4.47 11.39 -18.75
N PRO A 61 5.59 11.89 -18.19
CA PRO A 61 5.56 12.64 -16.93
C PRO A 61 4.59 13.80 -17.00
N PHE A 62 3.74 13.94 -15.98
CA PHE A 62 2.75 15.01 -15.85
C PHE A 62 1.69 15.06 -16.96
N ALA A 63 1.63 14.02 -17.82
CA ALA A 63 0.49 13.86 -18.74
C ALA A 63 -0.80 13.88 -17.94
N ALA A 64 -1.76 14.68 -18.39
CA ALA A 64 -2.99 14.91 -17.68
C ALA A 64 -4.23 14.81 -18.59
N SER A 65 -5.34 14.42 -18.00
CA SER A 65 -6.67 14.44 -18.63
C SER A 65 -7.69 14.98 -17.65
N SER A 66 -8.51 15.92 -18.08
CA SER A 66 -9.69 16.34 -17.34
C SER A 66 -10.94 15.63 -17.86
N ILE A 67 -11.89 15.40 -16.98
CA ILE A 67 -13.17 14.78 -17.30
C ILE A 67 -14.25 15.64 -16.64
N ALA A 68 -14.91 16.48 -17.44
CA ALA A 68 -16.07 17.25 -16.96
C ALA A 68 -17.24 16.31 -16.59
N ALA A 69 -18.14 16.76 -15.74
CA ALA A 69 -19.32 15.98 -15.36
C ALA A 69 -20.11 15.57 -16.62
N GLY A 70 -20.21 14.25 -16.86
CA GLY A 70 -20.85 13.70 -18.08
C GLY A 70 -20.03 13.83 -19.38
N GLY A 71 -18.86 14.48 -19.33
CA GLY A 71 -18.00 14.74 -20.49
C GLY A 71 -17.08 13.58 -20.88
N LYS A 72 -16.31 13.79 -21.95
CA LYS A 72 -15.26 12.87 -22.42
C LYS A 72 -13.92 13.29 -21.85
N PRO A 73 -12.96 12.35 -21.71
CA PRO A 73 -11.58 12.68 -21.34
C PRO A 73 -10.96 13.67 -22.34
N ALA A 74 -10.53 14.83 -21.85
CA ALA A 74 -9.89 15.88 -22.64
C ALA A 74 -8.44 16.07 -22.18
N PRO A 75 -7.47 16.37 -23.10
CA PRO A 75 -6.10 16.63 -22.73
C PRO A 75 -6.00 17.92 -21.93
N VAL A 76 -5.12 17.90 -20.92
CA VAL A 76 -4.75 19.08 -20.15
C VAL A 76 -3.22 19.16 -20.14
N ILE A 77 -2.68 20.34 -20.35
CA ILE A 77 -1.24 20.60 -20.23
C ILE A 77 -1.02 21.20 -18.85
N LEU A 78 -0.27 20.50 -18.00
CA LEU A 78 0.10 20.97 -16.68
C LEU A 78 1.61 21.03 -16.55
N THR A 79 2.11 22.07 -15.89
CA THR A 79 3.51 22.12 -15.47
C THR A 79 3.70 21.33 -14.17
N PRO A 80 4.93 20.84 -13.88
CA PRO A 80 5.22 20.19 -12.60
C PRO A 80 4.81 21.02 -11.40
N GLU A 81 4.99 22.35 -11.44
CA GLU A 81 4.61 23.29 -10.39
C GLU A 81 3.09 23.37 -10.21
N ALA A 82 2.33 23.40 -11.30
CA ALA A 82 0.86 23.38 -11.26
C ALA A 82 0.35 22.08 -10.64
N VAL A 83 0.93 20.94 -11.02
CA VAL A 83 0.59 19.63 -10.45
C VAL A 83 0.93 19.58 -8.94
N HIS A 84 2.10 20.09 -8.56
CA HIS A 84 2.47 20.17 -7.15
C HIS A 84 1.48 21.03 -6.35
N ASN A 85 1.09 22.21 -6.86
CA ASN A 85 0.14 23.07 -6.18
C ASN A 85 -1.26 22.45 -6.02
N ILE A 86 -1.73 21.73 -7.05
CA ILE A 86 -3.04 21.07 -7.02
C ILE A 86 -3.04 19.87 -6.07
N PHE A 87 -1.98 19.04 -6.08
CA PHE A 87 -1.95 17.75 -5.41
C PHE A 87 -1.05 17.70 -4.16
N SER A 88 -0.44 18.82 -3.73
CA SER A 88 0.50 18.84 -2.60
C SER A 88 -0.10 18.21 -1.33
N ALA A 89 -1.31 18.58 -0.94
CA ALA A 89 -1.99 18.02 0.23
C ALA A 89 -2.28 16.52 0.05
N THR A 90 -2.72 16.10 -1.14
CA THR A 90 -2.99 14.70 -1.45
C THR A 90 -1.71 13.87 -1.42
N VAL A 91 -0.63 14.36 -2.03
CA VAL A 91 0.67 13.69 -2.05
C VAL A 91 1.28 13.62 -0.64
N ALA A 92 1.13 14.67 0.16
CA ALA A 92 1.59 14.69 1.56
C ALA A 92 0.81 13.70 2.46
N ALA A 93 -0.45 13.42 2.11
CA ALA A 93 -1.28 12.44 2.83
C ALA A 93 -1.04 10.99 2.40
N LEU A 94 -0.27 10.75 1.34
CA LEU A 94 0.06 9.39 0.93
C LEU A 94 0.98 8.72 1.97
N PRO A 95 0.74 7.43 2.26
CA PRO A 95 1.67 6.67 3.09
C PRO A 95 3.08 6.74 2.51
N GLY A 96 4.07 6.77 3.38
CA GLY A 96 5.48 6.67 2.96
C GLY A 96 5.71 5.43 2.09
N ARG A 97 6.52 5.56 1.05
CA ARG A 97 6.85 4.40 0.19
C ARG A 97 7.46 3.29 1.03
N PRO A 98 7.19 2.01 0.70
CA PRO A 98 7.86 0.90 1.34
C PRO A 98 9.38 1.03 1.20
N ALA A 99 10.10 0.76 2.30
CA ALA A 99 11.55 0.60 2.27
C ALA A 99 11.88 -0.88 2.30
N SER A 100 12.75 -1.35 1.40
CA SER A 100 13.12 -2.76 1.29
C SER A 100 14.59 -2.95 1.64
N PHE A 101 14.84 -4.00 2.41
CA PHE A 101 16.17 -4.38 2.90
C PHE A 101 16.43 -5.84 2.58
N MET A 102 17.65 -6.19 2.18
CA MET A 102 18.04 -7.54 1.82
C MET A 102 18.98 -8.15 2.87
N PHE A 103 18.71 -9.39 3.25
CA PHE A 103 19.46 -10.12 4.26
C PHE A 103 19.91 -11.47 3.71
N TYR A 104 21.14 -11.84 4.06
CA TYR A 104 21.74 -13.09 3.67
C TYR A 104 22.18 -13.86 4.92
N PHE A 105 21.96 -15.17 4.90
CA PHE A 105 22.41 -16.09 5.93
C PHE A 105 23.72 -16.74 5.54
N LEU A 106 24.49 -17.13 6.54
CA LEU A 106 25.66 -17.99 6.32
C LEU A 106 25.21 -19.33 5.74
N GLU A 107 26.03 -19.91 4.87
CA GLU A 107 25.70 -21.17 4.22
C GLU A 107 25.49 -22.29 5.25
N GLY A 108 24.34 -22.98 5.14
CA GLY A 108 23.98 -24.08 6.05
C GLY A 108 23.73 -23.67 7.50
N LYS A 109 23.62 -22.38 7.81
CA LYS A 109 23.36 -21.86 9.16
C LYS A 109 22.16 -20.93 9.20
N ASP A 110 21.57 -20.81 10.40
CA ASP A 110 20.50 -19.86 10.70
C ASP A 110 21.05 -18.53 11.26
N GLU A 111 22.30 -18.21 10.92
CA GLU A 111 22.99 -17.00 11.33
C GLU A 111 23.12 -16.02 10.16
N LEU A 112 22.88 -14.75 10.43
CA LEU A 112 23.07 -13.69 9.42
C LEU A 112 24.56 -13.47 9.14
N THR A 113 24.87 -13.10 7.90
CA THR A 113 26.21 -12.58 7.56
C THR A 113 26.51 -11.30 8.35
N ALA A 114 27.79 -10.96 8.51
CA ALA A 114 28.19 -9.72 9.18
C ALA A 114 27.56 -8.47 8.55
N ALA A 115 27.51 -8.41 7.23
CA ALA A 115 26.88 -7.32 6.51
C ALA A 115 25.37 -7.24 6.79
N SER A 116 24.66 -8.37 6.80
CA SER A 116 23.24 -8.42 7.14
C SER A 116 22.97 -8.05 8.60
N ASN A 117 23.84 -8.41 9.53
CA ASN A 117 23.74 -7.97 10.93
C ASN A 117 23.87 -6.45 11.06
N ALA A 118 24.77 -5.83 10.31
CA ALA A 118 24.91 -4.36 10.30
C ALA A 118 23.64 -3.70 9.72
N GLU A 119 23.03 -4.28 8.67
CA GLU A 119 21.82 -3.76 8.03
C GLU A 119 20.59 -3.81 8.95
N LEU A 120 20.54 -4.67 9.96
CA LEU A 120 19.47 -4.69 10.95
C LEU A 120 19.26 -3.34 11.65
N ALA A 121 20.33 -2.59 11.89
CA ALA A 121 20.23 -1.26 12.49
C ALA A 121 19.42 -0.30 11.61
N ASN A 122 19.60 -0.36 10.30
CA ASN A 122 18.86 0.46 9.33
C ASN A 122 17.38 0.09 9.29
N VAL A 123 17.05 -1.20 9.32
CA VAL A 123 15.64 -1.65 9.42
C VAL A 123 14.99 -1.12 10.70
N LEU A 124 15.65 -1.26 11.85
CA LEU A 124 15.10 -0.77 13.13
C LEU A 124 14.95 0.74 13.16
N ALA A 125 15.87 1.49 12.52
CA ALA A 125 15.74 2.94 12.37
C ALA A 125 14.53 3.30 11.48
N GLU A 126 14.35 2.60 10.37
CA GLU A 126 13.21 2.82 9.48
C GLU A 126 11.87 2.50 10.15
N ILE A 127 11.80 1.41 10.92
CA ILE A 127 10.61 1.05 11.72
C ILE A 127 10.27 2.18 12.70
N LYS A 128 11.26 2.69 13.43
CA LYS A 128 11.06 3.78 14.40
C LYS A 128 10.60 5.09 13.75
N ARG A 129 10.97 5.31 12.51
CA ARG A 129 10.60 6.53 11.75
C ARG A 129 9.12 6.52 11.33
N ARG A 130 8.49 5.36 11.26
CA ARG A 130 7.10 5.21 10.84
C ARG A 130 6.17 5.17 12.05
N PRO A 131 5.01 5.87 12.02
CA PRO A 131 4.09 5.88 13.16
C PRO A 131 3.43 4.51 13.39
N GLU A 132 3.10 3.79 12.32
CA GLU A 132 2.40 2.50 12.36
C GLU A 132 3.02 1.53 11.34
N PRO A 133 4.25 1.02 11.60
CA PRO A 133 4.94 0.20 10.62
C PRO A 133 4.35 -1.21 10.53
N ASP A 134 4.11 -1.66 9.30
CA ASP A 134 3.86 -3.06 8.97
C ASP A 134 5.05 -3.63 8.20
N LEU A 135 5.43 -4.84 8.53
CA LEU A 135 6.56 -5.53 7.92
C LEU A 135 6.09 -6.74 7.12
N LEU A 136 6.62 -6.87 5.92
CA LEU A 136 6.55 -8.11 5.15
C LEU A 136 7.94 -8.70 5.05
N VAL A 137 8.13 -9.88 5.61
CA VAL A 137 9.38 -10.65 5.56
C VAL A 137 9.22 -11.77 4.56
N THR A 138 9.97 -11.71 3.47
CA THR A 138 9.87 -12.67 2.36
C THR A 138 11.16 -13.44 2.19
N GLY A 139 11.10 -14.75 2.36
CA GLY A 139 12.25 -15.64 2.12
C GLY A 139 12.28 -16.15 0.68
N HIS A 140 13.50 -16.30 0.17
CA HIS A 140 13.80 -16.81 -1.18
C HIS A 140 14.84 -17.93 -1.13
N ALA A 141 14.82 -18.75 -2.16
CA ALA A 141 15.80 -19.81 -2.38
C ALA A 141 16.41 -19.68 -3.78
N ASP A 142 17.54 -20.35 -3.99
CA ASP A 142 18.13 -20.49 -5.31
C ASP A 142 17.42 -21.58 -6.15
N ASN A 143 17.99 -21.88 -7.30
CA ASN A 143 17.37 -22.80 -8.27
C ASN A 143 17.83 -24.27 -8.09
N VAL A 144 18.39 -24.60 -6.90
CA VAL A 144 18.83 -25.96 -6.53
C VAL A 144 17.73 -26.68 -5.74
N GLY A 145 17.49 -27.95 -6.04
CA GLY A 145 16.52 -28.78 -5.33
C GLY A 145 15.09 -28.72 -5.90
N SER A 146 14.15 -29.30 -5.16
CA SER A 146 12.74 -29.34 -5.54
C SER A 146 11.99 -28.07 -5.10
N ASP A 147 10.86 -27.77 -5.79
CA ASP A 147 10.01 -26.65 -5.43
C ASP A 147 9.50 -26.77 -3.99
N ALA A 148 9.02 -27.94 -3.59
CA ALA A 148 8.51 -28.18 -2.25
C ALA A 148 9.58 -28.00 -1.16
N PHE A 149 10.82 -28.36 -1.44
CA PHE A 149 11.93 -28.13 -0.52
C PHE A 149 12.24 -26.62 -0.40
N ASN A 150 12.34 -25.94 -1.54
CA ASN A 150 12.64 -24.50 -1.59
C ASN A 150 11.55 -23.65 -0.97
N ASP A 151 10.27 -24.04 -1.12
CA ASP A 151 9.16 -23.37 -0.46
C ASP A 151 9.25 -23.44 1.06
N LYS A 152 9.54 -24.64 1.60
CA LYS A 152 9.74 -24.82 3.03
C LYS A 152 10.96 -24.08 3.54
N LEU A 153 12.08 -24.16 2.83
CA LEU A 153 13.34 -23.51 3.22
C LEU A 153 13.20 -21.99 3.24
N SER A 154 12.58 -21.44 2.22
CA SER A 154 12.37 -19.98 2.13
C SER A 154 11.43 -19.47 3.23
N LEU A 155 10.36 -20.20 3.54
CA LEU A 155 9.47 -19.87 4.64
C LEU A 155 10.20 -19.94 6.00
N ALA A 156 10.99 -21.01 6.26
CA ALA A 156 11.75 -21.15 7.49
C ALA A 156 12.73 -19.99 7.71
N ARG A 157 13.39 -19.51 6.65
CA ARG A 157 14.27 -18.32 6.71
C ARG A 157 13.48 -17.05 7.05
N ALA A 158 12.29 -16.87 6.48
CA ALA A 158 11.44 -15.73 6.80
C ALA A 158 10.96 -15.77 8.26
N GLU A 159 10.57 -16.94 8.77
CA GLU A 159 10.21 -17.13 10.19
C GLU A 159 11.40 -16.86 11.10
N ARG A 160 12.61 -17.33 10.75
CA ARG A 160 13.82 -17.04 11.52
C ARG A 160 14.09 -15.52 11.61
N MET A 161 13.89 -14.80 10.51
CA MET A 161 14.02 -13.34 10.52
C MET A 161 12.96 -12.68 11.40
N ARG A 162 11.72 -13.16 11.37
CA ARG A 162 10.66 -12.71 12.27
C ARG A 162 11.04 -12.88 13.73
N GLU A 163 11.59 -14.04 14.12
CA GLU A 163 12.10 -14.27 15.47
C GLU A 163 13.19 -13.27 15.87
N LEU A 164 14.14 -12.99 14.96
CA LEU A 164 15.17 -11.99 15.19
C LEU A 164 14.62 -10.58 15.40
N LEU A 165 13.59 -10.19 14.67
CA LEU A 165 12.93 -8.89 14.81
C LEU A 165 12.11 -8.81 16.10
N THR A 166 11.35 -9.86 16.43
CA THR A 166 10.58 -9.91 17.68
C THR A 166 11.49 -9.89 18.91
N GLY A 167 12.62 -10.57 18.87
CA GLY A 167 13.66 -10.49 19.91
C GLY A 167 14.28 -9.09 20.08
N ARG A 168 14.05 -8.18 19.13
CA ARG A 168 14.45 -6.76 19.19
C ARG A 168 13.28 -5.82 19.52
N GLY A 169 12.13 -6.37 19.94
CA GLY A 169 10.99 -5.61 20.43
C GLY A 169 9.96 -5.23 19.35
N ILE A 170 10.04 -5.80 18.15
CA ILE A 170 8.99 -5.59 17.13
C ILE A 170 7.84 -6.56 17.43
N ALA A 171 6.62 -6.04 17.54
CA ALA A 171 5.44 -6.85 17.82
C ALA A 171 5.17 -7.85 16.69
N ALA A 172 4.95 -9.12 17.05
CA ALA A 172 4.79 -10.21 16.09
C ALA A 172 3.61 -10.00 15.12
N GLU A 173 2.57 -9.31 15.58
CA GLU A 173 1.35 -8.97 14.82
C GLU A 173 1.64 -8.00 13.67
N ARG A 174 2.72 -7.25 13.76
CA ARG A 174 3.19 -6.32 12.72
C ARG A 174 4.05 -7.01 11.66
N ILE A 175 4.37 -8.29 11.82
CA ILE A 175 5.29 -9.00 10.94
C ILE A 175 4.55 -10.12 10.20
N GLN A 176 4.31 -9.91 8.92
CA GLN A 176 3.84 -10.94 8.01
C GLN A 176 5.03 -11.68 7.42
N VAL A 177 4.93 -12.99 7.24
CA VAL A 177 5.98 -13.83 6.64
C VAL A 177 5.48 -14.53 5.38
N ALA A 178 6.37 -14.69 4.40
CA ALA A 178 6.09 -15.42 3.18
C ALA A 178 7.33 -16.18 2.69
N GLY A 179 7.13 -17.40 2.18
CA GLY A 179 8.15 -18.15 1.43
C GLY A 179 7.83 -18.09 -0.07
N ARG A 180 8.79 -17.68 -0.88
CA ARG A 180 8.67 -17.64 -2.35
C ARG A 180 9.43 -18.76 -3.06
N GLY A 181 10.21 -19.54 -2.30
CA GLY A 181 11.07 -20.56 -2.90
C GLY A 181 11.97 -19.93 -3.97
N ARG A 182 11.98 -20.54 -5.16
CA ARG A 182 12.74 -20.06 -6.33
C ARG A 182 11.91 -19.28 -7.35
N ARG A 183 10.66 -18.91 -7.02
CA ARG A 183 9.75 -18.22 -7.97
C ARG A 183 10.18 -16.79 -8.30
N GLU A 184 10.97 -16.18 -7.44
CA GLU A 184 11.41 -14.79 -7.57
C GLU A 184 12.94 -14.71 -7.44
N LEU A 185 13.65 -15.19 -8.45
CA LEU A 185 15.11 -15.14 -8.49
C LEU A 185 15.58 -13.70 -8.68
N LEU A 186 16.50 -13.24 -7.83
CA LEU A 186 17.18 -11.95 -8.00
C LEU A 186 18.14 -12.01 -9.19
N VAL A 187 18.82 -13.16 -9.33
CA VAL A 187 19.68 -13.46 -10.46
C VAL A 187 19.12 -14.64 -11.20
N SER A 188 18.78 -14.46 -12.46
CA SER A 188 18.26 -15.54 -13.30
C SER A 188 19.33 -16.62 -13.49
N THR A 189 19.03 -17.85 -13.08
CA THR A 189 19.91 -19.02 -13.22
C THR A 189 19.12 -20.21 -13.78
N GLY A 190 19.83 -21.12 -14.46
CA GLY A 190 19.27 -22.39 -14.86
C GLY A 190 18.90 -23.27 -13.67
N ARG A 191 18.06 -24.31 -13.89
CA ARG A 191 17.74 -25.33 -12.88
C ARG A 191 18.99 -26.03 -12.37
N GLY A 192 19.08 -26.22 -11.05
CA GLY A 192 20.19 -26.89 -10.40
C GLY A 192 21.45 -26.01 -10.24
N VAL A 193 21.40 -24.73 -10.64
CA VAL A 193 22.52 -23.81 -10.47
C VAL A 193 22.35 -23.04 -9.15
N ALA A 194 23.37 -23.16 -8.29
CA ALA A 194 23.44 -22.44 -7.04
C ALA A 194 23.79 -20.97 -7.27
N GLU A 195 23.12 -20.06 -6.58
CA GLU A 195 23.40 -18.62 -6.59
C GLU A 195 23.08 -18.04 -5.22
N GLU A 196 24.12 -17.57 -4.53
CA GLU A 196 23.96 -17.08 -3.15
C GLU A 196 23.07 -15.85 -3.03
N ARG A 197 23.06 -14.96 -4.03
CA ARG A 197 22.19 -13.77 -4.06
C ARG A 197 20.72 -14.12 -4.14
N ASN A 198 20.38 -15.31 -4.61
CA ASN A 198 19.02 -15.84 -4.59
C ASN A 198 18.61 -16.39 -3.22
N ARG A 199 19.57 -16.79 -2.37
CA ARG A 199 19.34 -17.30 -1.00
C ARG A 199 19.25 -16.14 -0.02
N ARG A 200 18.20 -15.37 -0.09
CA ARG A 200 18.00 -14.13 0.66
C ARG A 200 16.69 -14.07 1.42
N VAL A 201 16.61 -13.15 2.33
CA VAL A 201 15.35 -12.69 2.93
C VAL A 201 15.21 -11.20 2.66
N GLU A 202 14.04 -10.77 2.22
CA GLU A 202 13.68 -9.37 2.04
C GLU A 202 12.76 -8.93 3.18
N ILE A 203 13.03 -7.75 3.75
CA ILE A 203 12.14 -7.07 4.70
C ILE A 203 11.63 -5.81 4.00
N SER A 204 10.32 -5.74 3.81
CA SER A 204 9.64 -4.54 3.34
C SER A 204 8.95 -3.87 4.53
N VAL A 205 9.34 -2.65 4.85
CA VAL A 205 8.73 -1.81 5.90
C VAL A 205 7.77 -0.86 5.22
N ARG A 206 6.48 -0.94 5.57
CA ARG A 206 5.37 -0.20 4.98
C ARG A 206 4.73 0.74 5.97
#